data_4efbfaa5f559889c7101cbc6f0c5c8fb
#
_entry.id   4efbfaa5f559889c7101cbc6f0c5c8fb
#
_cell.length_a   1.000
_cell.length_b   1.000
_cell.length_c   1.000
_cell.angle_alpha   90.00
_cell.angle_beta   90.00
_cell.angle_gamma   90.00
#
_symmetry.space_group_name_H-M   'P 1'
#
loop_
_entity.id
_entity.type
_entity.pdbx_description
1 polymer ?
#
loop_
_entity_poly.entity_id
_entity_poly.type
_entity_poly.pdbx_seq_one_letter_code
_entity_poly.pdbx_strand_id
1 'polypeptide(L)'
;MTAMTSAHRRLGNRMRDFHGAGDAPRVPRSRVPDGDRTVVLTCSDYLALGEHPAITGAMIAGLRAADAGGTVARARRPPADHPQVALGEAFARHMGAAAGVLCPSGWAANAGLMQVVAGPDVPVYLDALAHLSLWEGARAAGAEVAYFRHNDLDHLRRRIDVGGTGVVVVDAVYGTSGARGPLDALVRLAEERECLLVVDESHSLGVRGERGEGLVGELGLVGRVDFRTASLSKALHARAGLIVCDRPEFADRFAGAAFPAVCGSALPAHDVAGLRAALGIVREEGWRRERLHAVTRGLRDGLAGLGYRLVDADTQIVAVETGTEPDALLLRDALMERDVFSAALFPQAASPHRNLVRLSAHAGLTDEDVALVLAVCGEVRERMPLPCS
;
A
#
# COMPACT_ATOMS: atom_id res chain seq x y z
N MET A 1 -12.33 38.24 27.40
CA MET A 1 -11.24 37.41 26.81
C MET A 1 -10.90 36.33 27.82
N THR A 2 -11.34 35.09 27.61
CA THR A 2 -11.07 33.96 28.51
C THR A 2 -9.58 33.60 28.42
N ALA A 3 -8.90 33.54 29.57
CA ALA A 3 -7.47 33.20 29.61
C ALA A 3 -7.25 31.80 29.01
N MET A 4 -6.46 31.72 27.95
CA MET A 4 -6.09 30.43 27.34
C MET A 4 -5.38 29.55 28.37
N THR A 5 -5.88 28.33 28.59
CA THR A 5 -5.25 27.35 29.47
C THR A 5 -3.88 26.94 28.94
N SER A 6 -3.05 26.31 29.81
CA SER A 6 -1.74 25.80 29.38
C SER A 6 -1.85 24.76 28.25
N ALA A 7 -2.94 23.97 28.21
CA ALA A 7 -3.22 23.02 27.14
C ALA A 7 -3.50 23.71 25.80
N HIS A 8 -4.31 24.78 25.80
CA HIS A 8 -4.56 25.56 24.60
C HIS A 8 -3.30 26.23 24.03
N ARG A 9 -2.41 26.70 24.93
CA ARG A 9 -1.11 27.26 24.51
C ARG A 9 -0.21 26.20 23.87
N ARG A 10 -0.14 24.97 24.47
CA ARG A 10 0.63 23.85 23.91
C ARG A 10 0.09 23.44 22.53
N LEU A 11 -1.23 23.33 22.39
CA LEU A 11 -1.84 23.02 21.10
C LEU A 11 -1.55 24.11 20.09
N GLY A 12 -1.71 25.39 20.46
CA GLY A 12 -1.39 26.52 19.59
C GLY A 12 0.08 26.56 19.17
N ASN A 13 1.02 26.17 20.03
CA ASN A 13 2.43 26.00 19.68
C ASN A 13 2.62 24.86 18.67
N ARG A 14 2.08 23.67 18.95
CA ARG A 14 2.14 22.54 17.98
C ARG A 14 1.55 22.88 16.63
N MET A 15 0.43 23.60 16.60
CA MET A 15 -0.18 24.04 15.33
C MET A 15 0.69 25.08 14.61
N ARG A 16 1.34 25.99 15.34
CA ARG A 16 2.31 26.93 14.74
C ARG A 16 3.58 26.25 14.28
N ASP A 17 4.10 25.31 15.05
CA ASP A 17 5.27 24.53 14.68
C ASP A 17 5.00 23.69 13.42
N PHE A 18 3.78 23.17 13.28
CA PHE A 18 3.33 22.47 12.07
C PHE A 18 3.19 23.41 10.85
N HIS A 19 2.74 24.66 11.06
CA HIS A 19 2.53 25.64 10.00
C HIS A 19 3.66 26.65 9.84
N GLY A 20 4.53 26.79 10.83
CA GLY A 20 5.47 27.90 10.95
C GLY A 20 6.93 27.51 11.02
N ALA A 21 7.26 26.24 10.83
CA ALA A 21 8.59 25.90 10.37
C ALA A 21 8.71 26.56 8.98
N GLY A 22 9.41 27.69 8.87
CA GLY A 22 9.55 28.45 7.63
C GLY A 22 10.18 27.67 6.49
N ASP A 23 10.63 26.44 6.78
CA ASP A 23 11.11 25.40 5.90
C ASP A 23 10.26 24.12 6.01
N ALA A 24 9.07 24.15 6.66
CA ALA A 24 8.17 23.00 6.56
C ALA A 24 7.85 22.78 5.09
N PRO A 25 7.97 21.52 4.59
CA PRO A 25 7.61 21.23 3.20
C PRO A 25 6.23 21.80 2.99
N ARG A 26 6.11 22.78 2.13
CA ARG A 26 4.80 23.30 1.71
C ARG A 26 4.07 22.04 1.26
N VAL A 27 3.03 21.65 2.01
CA VAL A 27 2.09 20.67 1.45
C VAL A 27 1.72 21.28 0.11
N PRO A 28 2.19 20.68 -0.99
CA PRO A 28 2.03 21.36 -2.26
C PRO A 28 0.54 21.52 -2.43
N ARG A 29 0.10 22.70 -2.80
CA ARG A 29 -1.22 22.79 -3.41
C ARG A 29 -1.10 21.94 -4.66
N SER A 30 -1.55 20.70 -4.57
CA SER A 30 -1.63 19.84 -5.74
C SER A 30 -2.52 20.59 -6.72
N ARG A 31 -1.94 21.05 -7.81
CA ARG A 31 -2.73 21.48 -8.96
C ARG A 31 -3.64 20.32 -9.28
N VAL A 32 -4.94 20.55 -9.40
CA VAL A 32 -5.85 19.52 -9.87
C VAL A 32 -5.57 19.35 -11.36
N PRO A 33 -5.35 18.12 -11.85
CA PRO A 33 -5.25 17.88 -13.28
C PRO A 33 -6.49 18.44 -13.98
N ASP A 34 -6.32 19.38 -14.88
CA ASP A 34 -7.44 20.08 -15.55
C ASP A 34 -7.27 20.22 -17.08
N GLY A 35 -6.23 19.61 -17.64
CA GLY A 35 -5.91 19.69 -19.06
C GLY A 35 -6.14 18.36 -19.82
N ASP A 36 -6.49 18.50 -21.11
CA ASP A 36 -6.72 17.38 -22.04
C ASP A 36 -5.49 16.47 -22.27
N ARG A 37 -4.32 16.87 -21.77
CA ARG A 37 -3.04 16.16 -21.94
C ARG A 37 -2.30 15.94 -20.60
N THR A 38 -3.04 15.80 -19.52
CA THR A 38 -2.45 15.61 -18.20
C THR A 38 -2.13 14.13 -17.95
N VAL A 39 -0.87 13.81 -17.59
CA VAL A 39 -0.47 12.46 -17.20
C VAL A 39 -0.36 12.36 -15.67
N VAL A 40 -1.19 11.51 -15.06
CA VAL A 40 -1.28 11.37 -13.61
C VAL A 40 -0.56 10.10 -13.15
N LEU A 41 0.62 10.27 -12.55
CA LEU A 41 1.46 9.18 -12.01
C LEU A 41 1.49 9.18 -10.47
N THR A 42 0.49 9.81 -9.84
CA THR A 42 0.37 9.86 -8.37
C THR A 42 -0.57 8.82 -7.80
N CYS A 43 -1.47 8.25 -8.61
CA CYS A 43 -2.48 7.31 -8.17
C CYS A 43 -1.92 5.88 -8.06
N SER A 44 -2.66 5.02 -7.38
CA SER A 44 -2.32 3.59 -7.25
C SER A 44 -3.35 2.69 -7.93
N ASP A 45 -4.16 3.23 -8.84
CA ASP A 45 -5.08 2.46 -9.69
C ASP A 45 -4.28 1.77 -10.82
N TYR A 46 -3.43 0.83 -10.42
CA TYR A 46 -2.44 0.20 -11.31
C TYR A 46 -3.05 -0.46 -12.54
N LEU A 47 -4.26 -1.00 -12.42
CA LEU A 47 -4.95 -1.69 -13.52
C LEU A 47 -5.94 -0.80 -14.26
N ALA A 48 -6.02 0.50 -13.93
CA ALA A 48 -6.96 1.47 -14.50
C ALA A 48 -8.43 0.96 -14.43
N LEU A 49 -8.86 0.60 -13.22
CA LEU A 49 -10.21 0.09 -12.96
C LEU A 49 -11.20 1.18 -12.52
N GLY A 50 -10.73 2.39 -12.22
CA GLY A 50 -11.54 3.47 -11.65
C GLY A 50 -12.77 3.85 -12.46
N GLU A 51 -12.69 3.74 -13.79
CA GLU A 51 -13.79 4.06 -14.72
C GLU A 51 -14.42 2.81 -15.36
N HIS A 52 -14.11 1.61 -14.83
CA HIS A 52 -14.58 0.38 -15.45
C HIS A 52 -16.11 0.22 -15.31
N PRO A 53 -16.87 0.13 -16.44
CA PRO A 53 -18.34 0.20 -16.42
C PRO A 53 -18.98 -0.97 -15.65
N ALA A 54 -18.36 -2.15 -15.63
CA ALA A 54 -18.88 -3.29 -14.88
C ALA A 54 -18.80 -3.07 -13.36
N ILE A 55 -17.76 -2.37 -12.87
CA ILE A 55 -17.64 -2.01 -11.44
C ILE A 55 -18.71 -0.99 -11.06
N THR A 56 -18.83 0.08 -11.83
CA THR A 56 -19.86 1.11 -11.62
C THR A 56 -21.27 0.52 -11.70
N GLY A 57 -21.53 -0.33 -12.68
CA GLY A 57 -22.81 -1.02 -12.83
C GLY A 57 -23.15 -1.93 -11.63
N ALA A 58 -22.15 -2.68 -11.13
CA ALA A 58 -22.31 -3.52 -9.94
C ALA A 58 -22.57 -2.69 -8.68
N MET A 59 -21.88 -1.56 -8.50
CA MET A 59 -22.11 -0.65 -7.38
C MET A 59 -23.52 -0.05 -7.42
N ILE A 60 -23.98 0.40 -8.57
CA ILE A 60 -25.36 0.92 -8.75
C ILE A 60 -26.41 -0.17 -8.42
N ALA A 61 -26.20 -1.39 -8.91
CA ALA A 61 -27.07 -2.51 -8.60
C ALA A 61 -27.08 -2.83 -7.10
N GLY A 62 -25.90 -2.80 -6.45
CA GLY A 62 -25.74 -2.98 -5.01
C GLY A 62 -26.45 -1.92 -4.18
N LEU A 63 -26.40 -0.64 -4.60
CA LEU A 63 -27.13 0.46 -3.98
C LEU A 63 -28.65 0.25 -4.07
N ARG A 64 -29.17 -0.18 -5.23
CA ARG A 64 -30.60 -0.42 -5.46
C ARG A 64 -31.12 -1.65 -4.71
N ALA A 65 -30.29 -2.69 -4.56
CA ALA A 65 -30.63 -3.90 -3.83
C ALA A 65 -30.61 -3.73 -2.30
N ALA A 66 -30.03 -2.65 -1.78
CA ALA A 66 -29.86 -2.38 -0.35
C ALA A 66 -31.17 -1.94 0.37
N ASP A 67 -32.34 -2.13 -0.23
CA ASP A 67 -33.65 -1.79 0.33
C ASP A 67 -33.98 -2.48 1.64
N ALA A 68 -33.23 -3.46 2.07
CA ALA A 68 -33.51 -4.22 3.27
C ALA A 68 -32.43 -4.05 4.34
N GLY A 69 -32.29 -2.83 4.87
CA GLY A 69 -31.62 -2.64 6.16
C GLY A 69 -30.16 -3.07 6.21
N GLY A 70 -29.37 -2.74 5.19
CA GLY A 70 -27.92 -2.90 5.19
C GLY A 70 -27.29 -2.07 6.30
N THR A 71 -27.36 -2.56 7.54
CA THR A 71 -26.80 -1.88 8.69
C THR A 71 -25.29 -1.91 8.59
N VAL A 72 -24.69 -0.76 8.34
CA VAL A 72 -23.23 -0.58 8.27
C VAL A 72 -22.62 -0.73 9.68
N ALA A 73 -23.33 -0.30 10.72
CA ALA A 73 -22.92 -0.47 12.12
C ALA A 73 -23.34 -1.86 12.63
N ARG A 74 -22.41 -2.79 12.73
CA ARG A 74 -22.64 -4.13 13.26
C ARG A 74 -21.68 -4.43 14.40
N ALA A 75 -22.21 -4.83 15.54
CA ALA A 75 -21.43 -5.31 16.68
C ALA A 75 -21.07 -6.81 16.61
N ARG A 76 -21.33 -7.49 15.50
CA ARG A 76 -21.10 -8.93 15.33
C ARG A 76 -20.63 -9.26 13.91
N ARG A 77 -19.83 -10.33 13.80
CA ARG A 77 -19.48 -10.94 12.53
C ARG A 77 -20.75 -11.23 11.71
N PRO A 78 -20.80 -10.89 10.42
CA PRO A 78 -21.89 -11.28 9.56
C PRO A 78 -22.03 -12.82 9.50
N PRO A 79 -23.23 -13.37 9.28
CA PRO A 79 -23.42 -14.80 9.10
C PRO A 79 -22.64 -15.32 7.88
N ALA A 80 -22.40 -16.63 7.81
CA ALA A 80 -21.55 -17.24 6.79
C ALA A 80 -22.05 -17.03 5.35
N ASP A 81 -23.36 -16.90 5.16
CA ASP A 81 -24.01 -16.63 3.87
C ASP A 81 -23.98 -15.14 3.46
N HIS A 82 -23.46 -14.27 4.32
CA HIS A 82 -23.40 -12.84 4.02
C HIS A 82 -22.46 -12.55 2.84
N PRO A 83 -22.85 -11.70 1.87
CA PRO A 83 -22.04 -11.40 0.68
C PRO A 83 -20.60 -10.94 0.97
N GLN A 84 -20.38 -10.22 2.06
CA GLN A 84 -19.04 -9.79 2.49
C GLN A 84 -18.17 -10.97 2.91
N VAL A 85 -18.73 -11.98 3.62
CA VAL A 85 -18.00 -13.18 4.03
C VAL A 85 -17.64 -14.01 2.81
N ALA A 86 -18.62 -14.29 1.95
CA ALA A 86 -18.40 -15.04 0.72
C ALA A 86 -17.36 -14.38 -0.21
N LEU A 87 -17.30 -13.03 -0.22
CA LEU A 87 -16.27 -12.31 -0.97
C LEU A 87 -14.89 -12.41 -0.33
N GLY A 88 -14.79 -12.35 1.01
CA GLY A 88 -13.53 -12.60 1.72
C GLY A 88 -12.95 -13.97 1.41
N GLU A 89 -13.80 -15.02 1.40
CA GLU A 89 -13.42 -16.37 1.00
C GLU A 89 -13.02 -16.44 -0.49
N ALA A 90 -13.69 -15.68 -1.38
CA ALA A 90 -13.32 -15.61 -2.79
C ALA A 90 -11.93 -15.00 -3.00
N PHE A 91 -11.55 -14.00 -2.19
CA PHE A 91 -10.18 -13.46 -2.16
C PHE A 91 -9.19 -14.47 -1.58
N ALA A 92 -9.53 -15.15 -0.48
CA ALA A 92 -8.67 -16.20 0.08
C ALA A 92 -8.36 -17.26 -0.97
N ARG A 93 -9.39 -17.82 -1.64
CA ARG A 93 -9.19 -18.77 -2.75
C ARG A 93 -8.37 -18.21 -3.90
N HIS A 94 -8.54 -16.92 -4.23
CA HIS A 94 -7.74 -16.27 -5.27
C HIS A 94 -6.27 -16.20 -4.91
N MET A 95 -5.97 -15.94 -3.65
CA MET A 95 -4.61 -15.86 -3.14
C MET A 95 -4.07 -17.22 -2.63
N GLY A 96 -4.84 -18.31 -2.76
CA GLY A 96 -4.44 -19.65 -2.33
C GLY A 96 -4.45 -19.86 -0.82
N ALA A 97 -5.26 -19.11 -0.06
CA ALA A 97 -5.39 -19.23 1.40
C ALA A 97 -6.72 -19.87 1.80
N ALA A 98 -6.80 -20.39 3.04
CA ALA A 98 -7.99 -21.07 3.57
C ALA A 98 -9.05 -20.10 4.09
N ALA A 99 -8.68 -18.92 4.61
CA ALA A 99 -9.58 -17.95 5.20
C ALA A 99 -9.28 -16.53 4.73
N GLY A 100 -10.34 -15.69 4.58
CA GLY A 100 -10.22 -14.30 4.20
C GLY A 100 -11.21 -13.41 4.95
N VAL A 101 -10.73 -12.29 5.45
CA VAL A 101 -11.52 -11.28 6.19
C VAL A 101 -11.41 -9.93 5.48
N LEU A 102 -12.57 -9.35 5.13
CA LEU A 102 -12.65 -8.00 4.58
C LEU A 102 -12.81 -6.96 5.70
N CYS A 103 -12.05 -5.89 5.60
CA CYS A 103 -12.01 -4.76 6.51
C CYS A 103 -12.39 -3.46 5.78
N PRO A 104 -12.77 -2.38 6.51
CA PRO A 104 -13.16 -1.09 5.90
C PRO A 104 -12.02 -0.40 5.12
N SER A 105 -10.77 -0.74 5.37
CA SER A 105 -9.60 -0.21 4.68
C SER A 105 -8.38 -1.12 4.91
N GLY A 106 -7.31 -0.95 4.09
CA GLY A 106 -6.02 -1.60 4.34
C GLY A 106 -5.42 -1.19 5.69
N TRP A 107 -5.60 0.07 6.11
CA TRP A 107 -5.20 0.51 7.44
C TRP A 107 -5.88 -0.31 8.54
N ALA A 108 -7.21 -0.49 8.45
CA ALA A 108 -7.99 -1.27 9.42
C ALA A 108 -7.59 -2.76 9.41
N ALA A 109 -7.26 -3.32 8.25
CA ALA A 109 -6.77 -4.69 8.12
C ALA A 109 -5.43 -4.86 8.86
N ASN A 110 -4.45 -4.01 8.57
CA ASN A 110 -3.12 -4.04 9.19
C ASN A 110 -3.20 -3.81 10.70
N ALA A 111 -3.85 -2.73 11.14
CA ALA A 111 -3.96 -2.39 12.54
C ALA A 111 -4.73 -3.49 13.32
N GLY A 112 -5.80 -4.02 12.76
CA GLY A 112 -6.58 -5.09 13.38
C GLY A 112 -5.84 -6.41 13.44
N LEU A 113 -5.10 -6.78 12.37
CA LEU A 113 -4.28 -7.99 12.37
C LEU A 113 -3.24 -7.93 13.50
N MET A 114 -2.51 -6.83 13.61
CA MET A 114 -1.48 -6.68 14.64
C MET A 114 -2.06 -6.80 16.06
N GLN A 115 -3.29 -6.32 16.30
CA GLN A 115 -3.98 -6.48 17.59
C GLN A 115 -4.35 -7.94 17.92
N VAL A 116 -4.38 -8.82 16.91
CA VAL A 116 -4.69 -10.24 17.10
C VAL A 116 -3.43 -11.09 17.28
N VAL A 117 -2.34 -10.74 16.56
CA VAL A 117 -1.13 -11.58 16.47
C VAL A 117 0.03 -11.05 17.33
N ALA A 118 -0.07 -9.83 17.83
CA ALA A 118 0.96 -9.20 18.68
C ALA A 118 0.39 -8.82 20.05
N GLY A 119 1.27 -8.50 20.99
CA GLY A 119 0.90 -8.09 22.34
C GLY A 119 2.14 -7.82 23.19
N PRO A 120 1.99 -7.50 24.50
CA PRO A 120 3.12 -7.20 25.38
C PRO A 120 4.16 -8.32 25.46
N ASP A 121 3.72 -9.57 25.26
CA ASP A 121 4.56 -10.77 25.38
C ASP A 121 5.09 -11.26 24.01
N VAL A 122 4.73 -10.56 22.92
CA VAL A 122 5.07 -10.96 21.56
C VAL A 122 5.79 -9.80 20.86
N PRO A 123 7.12 -9.85 20.75
CA PRO A 123 7.88 -8.79 20.06
C PRO A 123 7.54 -8.74 18.58
N VAL A 124 7.56 -7.53 18.02
CA VAL A 124 7.28 -7.31 16.59
C VAL A 124 8.52 -6.75 15.91
N TYR A 125 9.01 -7.46 14.90
CA TYR A 125 10.16 -7.08 14.08
C TYR A 125 9.67 -6.46 12.77
N LEU A 126 9.65 -5.13 12.71
CA LEU A 126 9.16 -4.36 11.56
C LEU A 126 10.31 -3.91 10.66
N ASP A 127 10.17 -4.12 9.35
CA ASP A 127 11.03 -3.41 8.38
C ASP A 127 10.87 -1.90 8.55
N ALA A 128 11.97 -1.17 8.53
CA ALA A 128 11.99 0.28 8.76
C ALA A 128 11.11 1.06 7.77
N LEU A 129 10.85 0.52 6.57
CA LEU A 129 10.00 1.13 5.55
C LEU A 129 8.62 0.46 5.44
N ALA A 130 8.27 -0.51 6.29
CA ALA A 130 6.94 -1.10 6.33
C ALA A 130 5.87 -0.02 6.58
N HIS A 131 4.68 -0.25 6.01
CA HIS A 131 3.60 0.74 6.04
C HIS A 131 3.21 1.15 7.46
N LEU A 132 2.97 2.46 7.68
CA LEU A 132 2.71 3.04 9.00
C LEU A 132 1.54 2.40 9.76
N SER A 133 0.55 1.84 9.07
CA SER A 133 -0.57 1.13 9.72
C SER A 133 -0.13 -0.13 10.47
N LEU A 134 0.95 -0.78 10.04
CA LEU A 134 1.54 -1.93 10.74
C LEU A 134 2.24 -1.48 12.03
N TRP A 135 2.96 -0.35 11.97
CA TRP A 135 3.57 0.28 13.13
C TRP A 135 2.54 0.70 14.18
N GLU A 136 1.48 1.38 13.73
CA GLU A 136 0.39 1.82 14.62
C GLU A 136 -0.36 0.64 15.22
N GLY A 137 -0.61 -0.40 14.41
CA GLY A 137 -1.26 -1.62 14.88
C GLY A 137 -0.46 -2.34 15.95
N ALA A 138 0.86 -2.50 15.75
CA ALA A 138 1.75 -3.12 16.73
C ALA A 138 1.80 -2.33 18.06
N ARG A 139 1.89 -0.99 17.98
CA ARG A 139 1.84 -0.12 19.16
C ARG A 139 0.49 -0.19 19.87
N ALA A 140 -0.62 -0.19 19.13
CA ALA A 140 -1.97 -0.32 19.67
C ALA A 140 -2.20 -1.67 20.36
N ALA A 141 -1.50 -2.74 19.91
CA ALA A 141 -1.48 -4.04 20.56
C ALA A 141 -0.65 -4.06 21.88
N GLY A 142 0.10 -2.99 22.18
CA GLY A 142 1.02 -2.94 23.31
C GLY A 142 2.30 -3.74 23.11
N ALA A 143 2.62 -4.12 21.89
CA ALA A 143 3.79 -4.92 21.57
C ALA A 143 5.10 -4.11 21.69
N GLU A 144 6.18 -4.78 22.06
CA GLU A 144 7.52 -4.25 21.90
C GLU A 144 7.87 -4.25 20.40
N VAL A 145 8.10 -3.06 19.83
CA VAL A 145 8.43 -2.91 18.41
C VAL A 145 9.92 -2.72 18.24
N ALA A 146 10.59 -3.74 17.68
CA ALA A 146 12.00 -3.72 17.30
C ALA A 146 12.12 -3.63 15.79
N TYR A 147 12.46 -2.46 15.24
CA TYR A 147 12.65 -2.32 13.80
C TYR A 147 13.99 -2.90 13.32
N PHE A 148 14.03 -3.33 12.09
CA PHE A 148 15.27 -3.66 11.38
C PHE A 148 15.43 -2.79 10.13
N ARG A 149 16.69 -2.62 9.69
CA ARG A 149 17.00 -1.84 8.49
C ARG A 149 16.35 -2.47 7.26
N HIS A 150 15.84 -1.63 6.37
CA HIS A 150 15.12 -2.05 5.18
C HIS A 150 15.85 -3.16 4.41
N ASN A 151 15.16 -4.29 4.26
CA ASN A 151 15.62 -5.50 3.59
C ASN A 151 16.93 -6.11 4.14
N ASP A 152 17.38 -5.72 5.34
CA ASP A 152 18.61 -6.21 5.98
C ASP A 152 18.31 -7.44 6.87
N LEU A 153 18.43 -8.62 6.28
CA LEU A 153 18.17 -9.90 6.97
C LEU A 153 19.16 -10.18 8.10
N ASP A 154 20.39 -9.72 8.00
CA ASP A 154 21.38 -9.90 9.08
C ASP A 154 21.04 -9.01 10.27
N HIS A 155 20.51 -7.81 10.02
CA HIS A 155 19.99 -6.97 11.11
C HIS A 155 18.73 -7.59 11.71
N LEU A 156 17.82 -8.12 10.91
CA LEU A 156 16.64 -8.84 11.40
C LEU A 156 17.04 -10.04 12.27
N ARG A 157 17.98 -10.87 11.81
CA ARG A 157 18.49 -12.02 12.58
C ARG A 157 19.00 -11.60 13.95
N ARG A 158 19.84 -10.56 14.01
CA ARG A 158 20.37 -10.03 15.29
C ARG A 158 19.25 -9.53 16.21
N ARG A 159 18.19 -8.91 15.64
CA ARG A 159 17.04 -8.45 16.43
C ARG A 159 16.28 -9.61 17.06
N ILE A 160 16.04 -10.68 16.29
CA ILE A 160 15.37 -11.89 16.77
C ILE A 160 16.25 -12.63 17.80
N ASP A 161 17.57 -12.73 17.58
CA ASP A 161 18.49 -13.38 18.52
C ASP A 161 18.49 -12.71 19.90
N VAL A 162 18.19 -11.39 19.97
CA VAL A 162 18.09 -10.64 21.24
C VAL A 162 16.67 -10.68 21.82
N GLY A 163 15.64 -10.49 21.00
CA GLY A 163 14.24 -10.33 21.45
C GLY A 163 13.44 -11.63 21.49
N GLY A 164 13.95 -12.72 20.91
CA GLY A 164 13.27 -14.02 20.86
C GLY A 164 12.26 -14.18 19.74
N THR A 165 11.50 -15.25 19.81
CA THR A 165 10.42 -15.56 18.86
C THR A 165 9.33 -14.49 18.89
N GLY A 166 8.87 -14.04 17.71
CA GLY A 166 7.89 -12.95 17.59
C GLY A 166 7.23 -12.88 16.22
N VAL A 167 6.82 -11.70 15.81
CA VAL A 167 6.16 -11.46 14.51
C VAL A 167 7.08 -10.62 13.62
N VAL A 168 7.48 -11.16 12.48
CA VAL A 168 8.21 -10.43 11.43
C VAL A 168 7.19 -9.81 10.47
N VAL A 169 7.35 -8.52 10.17
CA VAL A 169 6.38 -7.75 9.39
C VAL A 169 7.08 -6.97 8.29
N VAL A 170 6.66 -7.18 7.05
CA VAL A 170 7.25 -6.58 5.84
C VAL A 170 6.18 -6.25 4.81
N ASP A 171 6.51 -5.36 3.87
CA ASP A 171 5.73 -5.19 2.65
C ASP A 171 6.30 -6.10 1.54
N ALA A 172 5.44 -6.73 0.75
CA ALA A 172 5.86 -7.49 -0.44
C ALA A 172 6.49 -6.57 -1.49
N VAL A 173 5.84 -5.42 -1.71
CA VAL A 173 6.31 -4.31 -2.53
C VAL A 173 6.14 -3.03 -1.73
N TYR A 174 7.22 -2.31 -1.51
CA TYR A 174 7.20 -1.07 -0.73
C TYR A 174 6.63 0.09 -1.54
N GLY A 175 5.53 0.65 -1.07
CA GLY A 175 4.78 1.70 -1.78
C GLY A 175 5.54 2.99 -2.01
N THR A 176 6.62 3.24 -1.28
CA THR A 176 7.48 4.43 -1.42
C THR A 176 8.50 4.29 -2.55
N SER A 177 9.15 3.15 -2.65
CA SER A 177 10.32 2.93 -3.52
C SER A 177 10.06 1.97 -4.67
N GLY A 178 9.03 1.12 -4.56
CA GLY A 178 8.82 0.00 -5.47
C GLY A 178 9.72 -1.20 -5.19
N ALA A 179 10.66 -1.10 -4.25
CA ALA A 179 11.52 -2.23 -3.88
C ALA A 179 10.68 -3.43 -3.41
N ARG A 180 11.15 -4.64 -3.72
CA ARG A 180 10.53 -5.87 -3.21
C ARG A 180 11.16 -6.31 -1.90
N GLY A 181 10.34 -6.87 -1.01
CA GLY A 181 10.84 -7.64 0.12
C GLY A 181 11.53 -8.93 -0.37
N PRO A 182 12.65 -9.35 0.24
CA PRO A 182 13.34 -10.61 -0.09
C PRO A 182 12.59 -11.81 0.51
N LEU A 183 11.34 -12.05 0.04
CA LEU A 183 10.37 -12.94 0.69
C LEU A 183 10.87 -14.37 0.85
N ASP A 184 11.58 -14.94 -0.14
CA ASP A 184 12.18 -16.28 -0.04
C ASP A 184 13.13 -16.42 1.15
N ALA A 185 13.94 -15.41 1.40
CA ALA A 185 14.90 -15.43 2.50
C ALA A 185 14.22 -15.08 3.83
N LEU A 186 13.21 -14.20 3.81
CA LEU A 186 12.40 -13.88 4.99
C LEU A 186 11.61 -15.08 5.50
N VAL A 187 10.99 -15.85 4.59
CA VAL A 187 10.28 -17.08 4.92
C VAL A 187 11.23 -18.08 5.60
N ARG A 188 12.40 -18.33 5.00
CA ARG A 188 13.40 -19.25 5.61
C ARG A 188 13.84 -18.77 6.99
N LEU A 189 14.12 -17.47 7.15
CA LEU A 189 14.54 -16.94 8.44
C LEU A 189 13.42 -17.01 9.49
N ALA A 190 12.18 -16.72 9.10
CA ALA A 190 11.03 -16.83 10.02
C ALA A 190 10.82 -18.27 10.48
N GLU A 191 10.89 -19.24 9.57
CA GLU A 191 10.81 -20.68 9.89
C GLU A 191 11.97 -21.12 10.81
N GLU A 192 13.22 -20.73 10.50
CA GLU A 192 14.40 -21.02 11.33
C GLU A 192 14.30 -20.49 12.77
N ARG A 193 13.60 -19.38 12.96
CA ARG A 193 13.46 -18.67 14.24
C ARG A 193 12.08 -18.87 14.89
N GLU A 194 11.25 -19.71 14.31
CA GLU A 194 9.88 -19.99 14.77
C GLU A 194 9.03 -18.71 14.93
N CYS A 195 9.31 -17.71 14.10
CA CYS A 195 8.58 -16.44 14.06
C CYS A 195 7.38 -16.52 13.11
N LEU A 196 6.29 -15.84 13.45
CA LEU A 196 5.22 -15.58 12.49
C LEU A 196 5.69 -14.58 11.43
N LEU A 197 5.26 -14.77 10.18
CA LEU A 197 5.53 -13.85 9.08
C LEU A 197 4.24 -13.20 8.58
N VAL A 198 4.19 -11.87 8.64
CA VAL A 198 3.14 -11.02 8.09
C VAL A 198 3.68 -10.28 6.87
N VAL A 199 2.99 -10.39 5.74
CA VAL A 199 3.35 -9.73 4.48
C VAL A 199 2.21 -8.84 3.99
N ASP A 200 2.47 -7.54 3.85
CA ASP A 200 1.53 -6.61 3.23
C ASP A 200 1.67 -6.67 1.70
N GLU A 201 0.64 -7.15 1.01
CA GLU A 201 0.57 -7.28 -0.43
C GLU A 201 -0.22 -6.12 -1.11
N SER A 202 -0.39 -5.00 -0.44
CA SER A 202 -1.15 -3.85 -0.96
C SER A 202 -0.71 -3.37 -2.34
N HIS A 203 0.57 -3.51 -2.66
CA HIS A 203 1.16 -3.08 -3.93
C HIS A 203 1.52 -4.25 -4.86
N SER A 204 1.19 -5.49 -4.49
CA SER A 204 1.42 -6.70 -5.30
C SER A 204 0.13 -7.40 -5.72
N LEU A 205 -0.90 -7.42 -4.85
CA LEU A 205 -2.19 -8.03 -5.16
C LEU A 205 -2.85 -7.33 -6.37
N GLY A 206 -3.30 -8.10 -7.33
CA GLY A 206 -3.83 -7.65 -8.61
C GLY A 206 -2.77 -7.41 -9.68
N VAL A 207 -1.51 -7.17 -9.28
CA VAL A 207 -0.39 -6.75 -10.16
C VAL A 207 0.58 -7.90 -10.44
N ARG A 208 0.94 -8.66 -9.41
CA ARG A 208 1.92 -9.76 -9.47
C ARG A 208 1.21 -11.11 -9.46
N GLY A 209 1.87 -12.10 -10.07
CA GLY A 209 1.31 -13.43 -10.31
C GLY A 209 0.50 -13.52 -11.59
N GLU A 210 0.35 -14.74 -12.13
CA GLU A 210 -0.29 -15.00 -13.42
C GLU A 210 -1.74 -14.49 -13.44
N ARG A 211 -2.46 -14.67 -12.33
CA ARG A 211 -3.85 -14.23 -12.16
C ARG A 211 -4.01 -13.00 -11.26
N GLY A 212 -2.89 -12.35 -10.89
CA GLY A 212 -2.89 -11.22 -9.97
C GLY A 212 -3.04 -11.64 -8.49
N GLU A 213 -2.62 -12.84 -8.13
CA GLU A 213 -2.72 -13.40 -6.77
C GLU A 213 -1.73 -12.79 -5.77
N GLY A 214 -0.84 -11.94 -6.23
CA GLY A 214 0.16 -11.25 -5.41
C GLY A 214 1.56 -11.88 -5.51
N LEU A 215 2.54 -11.21 -4.91
CA LEU A 215 3.95 -11.63 -4.99
C LEU A 215 4.22 -12.93 -4.22
N VAL A 216 3.55 -13.16 -3.10
CA VAL A 216 3.65 -14.43 -2.35
C VAL A 216 3.19 -15.61 -3.22
N GLY A 217 2.10 -15.44 -3.98
CA GLY A 217 1.62 -16.43 -4.94
C GLY A 217 2.59 -16.63 -6.10
N GLU A 218 3.09 -15.53 -6.69
CA GLU A 218 4.07 -15.55 -7.80
C GLU A 218 5.34 -16.33 -7.45
N LEU A 219 5.82 -16.19 -6.20
CA LEU A 219 7.01 -16.86 -5.72
C LEU A 219 6.77 -18.29 -5.20
N GLY A 220 5.53 -18.80 -5.24
CA GLY A 220 5.20 -20.12 -4.72
C GLY A 220 5.33 -20.26 -3.21
N LEU A 221 5.21 -19.17 -2.46
CA LEU A 221 5.38 -19.12 -1.00
C LEU A 221 4.05 -19.25 -0.24
N VAL A 222 2.97 -19.56 -0.93
CA VAL A 222 1.65 -19.83 -0.32
C VAL A 222 1.78 -20.99 0.69
N GLY A 223 1.16 -20.84 1.87
CA GLY A 223 1.27 -21.79 2.98
C GLY A 223 2.52 -21.63 3.86
N ARG A 224 3.46 -20.77 3.46
CA ARG A 224 4.69 -20.47 4.22
C ARG A 224 4.70 -19.05 4.82
N VAL A 225 3.71 -18.24 4.49
CA VAL A 225 3.47 -16.91 5.07
C VAL A 225 2.21 -17.00 5.93
N ASP A 226 2.32 -16.72 7.23
CA ASP A 226 1.22 -16.92 8.19
C ASP A 226 0.03 -16.01 7.89
N PHE A 227 0.29 -14.74 7.61
CA PHE A 227 -0.74 -13.75 7.31
C PHE A 227 -0.32 -12.85 6.16
N ARG A 228 -1.25 -12.61 5.26
CA ARG A 228 -1.09 -11.62 4.18
C ARG A 228 -2.19 -10.57 4.31
N THR A 229 -1.82 -9.31 4.19
CA THR A 229 -2.77 -8.20 4.17
C THR A 229 -2.74 -7.48 2.84
N ALA A 230 -3.79 -6.76 2.50
CA ALA A 230 -3.80 -5.89 1.34
C ALA A 230 -4.77 -4.72 1.49
N SER A 231 -4.38 -3.55 0.99
CA SER A 231 -5.30 -2.47 0.70
C SER A 231 -5.90 -2.68 -0.70
N LEU A 232 -7.19 -2.90 -0.77
CA LEU A 232 -7.90 -3.11 -2.04
C LEU A 232 -8.18 -1.80 -2.80
N SER A 233 -7.76 -0.64 -2.23
CA SER A 233 -7.85 0.66 -2.89
C SER A 233 -6.76 0.94 -3.92
N LYS A 234 -5.88 -0.02 -4.17
CA LYS A 234 -4.81 0.06 -5.15
C LYS A 234 -5.29 -0.54 -6.49
N ALA A 235 -4.70 -1.65 -6.91
CA ALA A 235 -5.02 -2.31 -8.17
C ALA A 235 -6.51 -2.67 -8.36
N LEU A 236 -7.26 -2.89 -7.27
CA LEU A 236 -8.69 -3.21 -7.32
C LEU A 236 -9.61 -1.98 -7.26
N HIS A 237 -9.05 -0.80 -7.05
CA HIS A 237 -9.76 0.48 -6.99
C HIS A 237 -11.01 0.47 -6.08
N ALA A 238 -10.97 -0.24 -4.94
CA ALA A 238 -12.11 -0.42 -4.05
C ALA A 238 -11.76 -0.03 -2.61
N ARG A 239 -12.68 0.64 -1.93
CA ARG A 239 -12.53 1.03 -0.53
C ARG A 239 -12.68 -0.18 0.40
N ALA A 240 -11.63 -0.97 0.54
CA ALA A 240 -11.58 -2.09 1.47
C ALA A 240 -10.15 -2.46 1.84
N GLY A 241 -10.01 -3.26 2.89
CA GLY A 241 -8.82 -4.00 3.27
C GLY A 241 -9.10 -5.49 3.31
N LEU A 242 -8.07 -6.28 3.23
CA LEU A 242 -8.13 -7.74 3.23
C LEU A 242 -7.06 -8.30 4.17
N ILE A 243 -7.43 -9.37 4.88
CA ILE A 243 -6.50 -10.27 5.57
C ILE A 243 -6.78 -11.67 5.06
N VAL A 244 -5.75 -12.43 4.67
CA VAL A 244 -5.86 -13.85 4.34
C VAL A 244 -4.83 -14.67 5.11
N CYS A 245 -5.21 -15.90 5.48
CA CYS A 245 -4.35 -16.85 6.18
C CYS A 245 -4.87 -18.29 6.02
N ASP A 246 -4.07 -19.27 6.47
CA ASP A 246 -4.44 -20.69 6.44
C ASP A 246 -5.04 -21.19 7.78
N ARG A 247 -5.64 -20.26 8.55
CA ARG A 247 -6.31 -20.53 9.85
C ARG A 247 -7.80 -20.22 9.74
N PRO A 248 -8.67 -21.21 9.51
CA PRO A 248 -10.11 -20.98 9.34
C PRO A 248 -10.77 -20.25 10.53
N GLU A 249 -10.29 -20.51 11.75
CA GLU A 249 -10.79 -19.89 12.99
C GLU A 249 -10.40 -18.41 13.15
N PHE A 250 -9.48 -17.91 12.32
CA PHE A 250 -8.96 -16.53 12.42
C PHE A 250 -10.07 -15.49 12.31
N ALA A 251 -11.04 -15.71 11.44
CA ALA A 251 -12.13 -14.76 11.22
C ALA A 251 -12.98 -14.51 12.50
N ASP A 252 -13.22 -15.55 13.32
CA ASP A 252 -13.93 -15.42 14.58
C ASP A 252 -13.07 -14.72 15.64
N ARG A 253 -11.79 -15.07 15.69
CA ARG A 253 -10.81 -14.43 16.57
C ARG A 253 -10.69 -12.92 16.24
N PHE A 254 -10.56 -12.58 14.98
CA PHE A 254 -10.47 -11.20 14.50
C PHE A 254 -11.74 -10.40 14.86
N ALA A 255 -12.92 -10.97 14.62
CA ALA A 255 -14.20 -10.33 14.93
C ALA A 255 -14.38 -10.05 16.44
N GLY A 256 -13.76 -10.84 17.32
CA GLY A 256 -13.86 -10.68 18.77
C GLY A 256 -12.74 -9.86 19.42
N ALA A 257 -11.61 -9.70 18.78
CA ALA A 257 -10.39 -9.11 19.40
C ALA A 257 -9.90 -7.85 18.72
N ALA A 258 -10.09 -7.69 17.40
CA ALA A 258 -9.59 -6.54 16.66
C ALA A 258 -10.52 -5.32 16.80
N PHE A 259 -10.04 -4.19 17.31
CA PHE A 259 -10.85 -2.98 17.46
C PHE A 259 -11.52 -2.51 16.16
N PRO A 260 -10.87 -2.56 14.99
CA PRO A 260 -11.53 -2.23 13.73
C PRO A 260 -12.72 -3.14 13.39
N ALA A 261 -12.74 -4.38 13.87
CA ALA A 261 -13.86 -5.30 13.68
C ALA A 261 -14.94 -5.13 14.75
N VAL A 262 -14.55 -4.93 16.02
CA VAL A 262 -15.47 -4.79 17.16
C VAL A 262 -16.18 -3.43 17.15
N CYS A 263 -15.44 -2.35 16.85
CA CYS A 263 -15.92 -0.96 16.97
C CYS A 263 -16.06 -0.26 15.60
N GLY A 264 -15.67 -0.93 14.51
CA GLY A 264 -15.74 -0.37 13.16
C GLY A 264 -17.07 -0.65 12.46
N SER A 265 -17.18 -0.16 11.23
CA SER A 265 -18.35 -0.38 10.37
C SER A 265 -18.06 -1.49 9.34
N ALA A 266 -19.10 -2.22 8.97
CA ALA A 266 -19.05 -3.18 7.85
C ALA A 266 -18.92 -2.44 6.50
N LEU A 267 -18.54 -3.16 5.47
CA LEU A 267 -18.56 -2.61 4.11
C LEU A 267 -20.01 -2.44 3.65
N PRO A 268 -20.35 -1.31 3.01
CA PRO A 268 -21.63 -1.12 2.35
C PRO A 268 -21.86 -2.16 1.25
N ALA A 269 -23.09 -2.53 1.00
CA ALA A 269 -23.44 -3.55 0.00
C ALA A 269 -22.93 -3.21 -1.42
N HIS A 270 -22.94 -1.94 -1.79
CA HIS A 270 -22.43 -1.49 -3.08
C HIS A 270 -20.90 -1.61 -3.19
N ASP A 271 -20.16 -1.38 -2.10
CA ASP A 271 -18.71 -1.59 -2.08
C ASP A 271 -18.38 -3.09 -2.26
N VAL A 272 -19.15 -3.97 -1.59
CA VAL A 272 -19.01 -5.43 -1.75
C VAL A 272 -19.31 -5.86 -3.18
N ALA A 273 -20.35 -5.30 -3.82
CA ALA A 273 -20.72 -5.61 -5.19
C ALA A 273 -19.66 -5.12 -6.19
N GLY A 274 -19.18 -3.88 -6.06
CA GLY A 274 -18.11 -3.32 -6.89
C GLY A 274 -16.81 -4.10 -6.76
N LEU A 275 -16.43 -4.44 -5.53
CA LEU A 275 -15.21 -5.20 -5.25
C LEU A 275 -15.28 -6.64 -5.82
N ARG A 276 -16.45 -7.27 -5.81
CA ARG A 276 -16.67 -8.57 -6.45
C ARG A 276 -16.45 -8.48 -7.97
N ALA A 277 -16.98 -7.43 -8.61
CA ALA A 277 -16.76 -7.18 -10.03
C ALA A 277 -15.27 -6.92 -10.32
N ALA A 278 -14.60 -6.11 -9.51
CA ALA A 278 -13.16 -5.84 -9.65
C ALA A 278 -12.32 -7.12 -9.57
N LEU A 279 -12.62 -8.04 -8.64
CA LEU A 279 -11.92 -9.32 -8.54
C LEU A 279 -12.15 -10.20 -9.79
N GLY A 280 -13.36 -10.18 -10.38
CA GLY A 280 -13.65 -10.84 -11.65
C GLY A 280 -12.75 -10.30 -12.77
N ILE A 281 -12.71 -8.99 -12.93
CA ILE A 281 -11.91 -8.30 -13.96
C ILE A 281 -10.41 -8.61 -13.80
N VAL A 282 -9.89 -8.56 -12.56
CA VAL A 282 -8.48 -8.92 -12.29
C VAL A 282 -8.14 -10.33 -12.76
N ARG A 283 -9.07 -11.28 -12.64
CA ARG A 283 -8.88 -12.67 -13.07
C ARG A 283 -8.99 -12.86 -14.58
N GLU A 284 -9.86 -12.11 -15.21
CA GLU A 284 -10.25 -12.30 -16.62
C GLU A 284 -9.44 -11.42 -17.58
N GLU A 285 -9.10 -10.20 -17.17
CA GLU A 285 -8.41 -9.22 -18.01
C GLU A 285 -6.90 -9.18 -17.73
N GLY A 286 -6.21 -10.30 -17.93
CA GLY A 286 -4.75 -10.44 -17.77
C GLY A 286 -3.95 -9.42 -18.58
N TRP A 287 -4.49 -8.97 -19.72
CA TRP A 287 -3.87 -7.97 -20.58
C TRP A 287 -3.56 -6.65 -19.84
N ARG A 288 -4.31 -6.30 -18.78
CA ARG A 288 -4.03 -5.11 -17.98
C ARG A 288 -2.69 -5.22 -17.24
N ARG A 289 -2.37 -6.40 -16.70
CA ARG A 289 -1.07 -6.66 -16.07
C ARG A 289 0.06 -6.62 -17.09
N GLU A 290 -0.16 -7.24 -18.27
CA GLU A 290 0.82 -7.20 -19.35
C GLU A 290 1.10 -5.76 -19.81
N ARG A 291 0.03 -4.96 -19.98
CA ARG A 291 0.14 -3.54 -20.32
C ARG A 291 0.88 -2.77 -19.24
N LEU A 292 0.50 -2.95 -17.96
CA LEU A 292 1.18 -2.32 -16.83
C LEU A 292 2.69 -2.61 -16.82
N HIS A 293 3.07 -3.87 -17.02
CA HIS A 293 4.47 -4.26 -17.07
C HIS A 293 5.20 -3.67 -18.28
N ALA A 294 4.55 -3.58 -19.45
CA ALA A 294 5.13 -2.96 -20.65
C ALA A 294 5.38 -1.46 -20.42
N VAL A 295 4.38 -0.73 -19.94
CA VAL A 295 4.47 0.69 -19.58
C VAL A 295 5.57 0.94 -18.55
N THR A 296 5.60 0.11 -17.51
CA THR A 296 6.62 0.23 -16.45
C THR A 296 8.03 0.08 -17.00
N ARG A 297 8.28 -0.94 -17.84
CA ARG A 297 9.58 -1.12 -18.49
C ARG A 297 9.93 0.09 -19.35
N GLY A 298 9.01 0.57 -20.20
CA GLY A 298 9.24 1.74 -21.04
C GLY A 298 9.63 2.99 -20.24
N LEU A 299 8.94 3.26 -19.13
CA LEU A 299 9.27 4.38 -18.24
C LEU A 299 10.65 4.18 -17.58
N ARG A 300 10.95 3.00 -17.06
CA ARG A 300 12.22 2.73 -16.40
C ARG A 300 13.40 2.84 -17.37
N ASP A 301 13.30 2.19 -18.51
CA ASP A 301 14.36 2.18 -19.53
C ASP A 301 14.60 3.60 -20.06
N GLY A 302 13.52 4.33 -20.33
CA GLY A 302 13.61 5.71 -20.81
C GLY A 302 14.22 6.65 -19.77
N LEU A 303 13.80 6.59 -18.51
CA LEU A 303 14.35 7.42 -17.43
C LEU A 303 15.82 7.07 -17.15
N ALA A 304 16.17 5.80 -17.14
CA ALA A 304 17.58 5.38 -17.02
C ALA A 304 18.42 5.88 -18.19
N GLY A 305 17.90 5.81 -19.43
CA GLY A 305 18.54 6.37 -20.63
C GLY A 305 18.76 7.89 -20.57
N LEU A 306 17.89 8.61 -19.86
CA LEU A 306 18.03 10.05 -19.57
C LEU A 306 19.02 10.34 -18.41
N GLY A 307 19.63 9.31 -17.81
CA GLY A 307 20.57 9.45 -16.71
C GLY A 307 19.94 9.72 -15.34
N TYR A 308 18.65 9.39 -15.16
CA TYR A 308 18.04 9.39 -13.84
C TYR A 308 18.49 8.17 -13.03
N ARG A 309 18.82 8.39 -11.75
CA ARG A 309 19.12 7.32 -10.83
C ARG A 309 17.80 6.77 -10.29
N LEU A 310 17.51 5.51 -10.59
CA LEU A 310 16.29 4.82 -10.17
C LEU A 310 16.59 3.86 -9.02
N VAL A 311 15.62 3.71 -8.12
CA VAL A 311 15.65 2.60 -7.16
C VAL A 311 15.62 1.28 -7.95
N ASP A 312 16.48 0.33 -7.56
CA ASP A 312 16.50 -0.99 -8.17
C ASP A 312 15.24 -1.79 -7.79
N ALA A 313 14.32 -1.89 -8.74
CA ALA A 313 13.05 -2.57 -8.61
C ALA A 313 12.49 -2.90 -10.00
N ASP A 314 11.64 -3.93 -10.08
CA ASP A 314 10.94 -4.35 -11.30
C ASP A 314 9.41 -4.20 -11.18
N THR A 315 8.96 -3.28 -10.34
CA THR A 315 7.55 -3.07 -10.00
C THR A 315 6.98 -1.83 -10.68
N GLN A 316 5.67 -1.71 -10.71
CA GLN A 316 4.92 -0.58 -11.29
C GLN A 316 5.20 0.77 -10.61
N ILE A 317 5.95 0.77 -9.54
CA ILE A 317 6.37 1.99 -8.85
C ILE A 317 7.79 2.32 -9.30
N VAL A 318 7.94 3.38 -10.10
CA VAL A 318 9.23 3.88 -10.56
C VAL A 318 9.64 5.03 -9.67
N ALA A 319 10.66 4.83 -8.85
CA ALA A 319 11.15 5.84 -7.92
C ALA A 319 12.51 6.39 -8.37
N VAL A 320 12.55 7.70 -8.58
CA VAL A 320 13.75 8.46 -8.92
C VAL A 320 14.41 8.94 -7.64
N GLU A 321 15.69 8.62 -7.43
CA GLU A 321 16.50 9.15 -6.33
C GLU A 321 16.89 10.60 -6.63
N THR A 322 16.50 11.52 -5.75
CA THR A 322 16.72 12.97 -5.97
C THR A 322 17.79 13.57 -5.04
N GLY A 323 18.19 12.85 -3.99
CA GLY A 323 19.12 13.37 -2.98
C GLY A 323 18.39 14.12 -1.88
N THR A 324 18.41 15.44 -1.86
CA THR A 324 17.82 16.24 -0.79
C THR A 324 16.29 16.41 -0.95
N GLU A 325 15.62 16.78 0.12
CA GLU A 325 14.18 17.11 0.08
C GLU A 325 13.86 18.26 -0.88
N PRO A 326 14.61 19.38 -0.89
CA PRO A 326 14.43 20.43 -1.90
C PRO A 326 14.53 19.92 -3.34
N ASP A 327 15.46 19.02 -3.65
CA ASP A 327 15.62 18.45 -5.00
C ASP A 327 14.40 17.64 -5.41
N ALA A 328 13.82 16.85 -4.49
CA ALA A 328 12.60 16.10 -4.73
C ALA A 328 11.41 17.01 -5.02
N LEU A 329 11.27 18.09 -4.26
CA LEU A 329 10.22 19.09 -4.46
C LEU A 329 10.40 19.81 -5.80
N LEU A 330 11.61 20.24 -6.13
CA LEU A 330 11.92 20.92 -7.40
C LEU A 330 11.62 20.02 -8.60
N LEU A 331 12.04 18.74 -8.56
CA LEU A 331 11.74 17.81 -9.64
C LEU A 331 10.23 17.60 -9.81
N ARG A 332 9.52 17.32 -8.71
CA ARG A 332 8.06 17.18 -8.74
C ARG A 332 7.36 18.40 -9.33
N ASP A 333 7.75 19.60 -8.89
CA ASP A 333 7.13 20.84 -9.34
C ASP A 333 7.44 21.13 -10.81
N ALA A 334 8.66 20.88 -11.27
CA ALA A 334 9.05 21.02 -12.66
C ALA A 334 8.31 20.07 -13.61
N LEU A 335 8.01 18.85 -13.15
CA LEU A 335 7.16 17.89 -13.87
C LEU A 335 5.69 18.36 -13.89
N MET A 336 5.17 18.79 -12.74
CA MET A 336 3.79 19.24 -12.59
C MET A 336 3.50 20.51 -13.43
N GLU A 337 4.45 21.42 -13.58
CA GLU A 337 4.34 22.60 -14.46
C GLU A 337 4.18 22.21 -15.94
N ARG A 338 4.51 20.97 -16.30
CA ARG A 338 4.41 20.38 -17.64
C ARG A 338 3.37 19.27 -17.72
N ASP A 339 2.36 19.35 -16.85
CA ASP A 339 1.22 18.43 -16.78
C ASP A 339 1.58 16.94 -16.55
N VAL A 340 2.77 16.66 -15.95
CA VAL A 340 3.16 15.34 -15.48
C VAL A 340 3.11 15.31 -13.95
N PHE A 341 2.11 14.66 -13.38
CA PHE A 341 1.88 14.63 -11.95
C PHE A 341 2.59 13.42 -11.29
N SER A 342 3.54 13.70 -10.43
CA SER A 342 4.32 12.73 -9.66
C SER A 342 4.26 13.04 -8.16
N ALA A 343 4.71 12.13 -7.30
CA ALA A 343 4.70 12.30 -5.85
C ALA A 343 6.14 12.41 -5.30
N ALA A 344 6.43 13.51 -4.59
CA ALA A 344 7.65 13.61 -3.79
C ALA A 344 7.45 12.87 -2.47
N LEU A 345 8.38 12.00 -2.10
CA LEU A 345 8.32 11.15 -0.91
C LEU A 345 9.58 11.34 -0.06
N PHE A 346 9.37 11.48 1.24
CA PHE A 346 10.40 11.72 2.24
C PHE A 346 10.39 10.57 3.27
N PRO A 347 11.06 9.44 3.00
CA PRO A 347 11.04 8.30 3.88
C PRO A 347 11.68 8.64 5.23
N GLN A 348 10.90 8.71 6.29
CA GLN A 348 11.36 9.10 7.64
C GLN A 348 12.44 8.17 8.21
N ALA A 349 12.48 6.92 7.78
CA ALA A 349 13.48 5.93 8.20
C ALA A 349 14.69 5.87 7.26
N ALA A 350 14.71 6.63 6.16
CA ALA A 350 15.84 6.71 5.25
C ALA A 350 16.80 7.84 5.66
N SER A 351 18.02 7.80 5.11
CA SER A 351 18.96 8.93 5.20
C SER A 351 18.29 10.21 4.69
N PRO A 352 18.57 11.40 5.27
CA PRO A 352 18.08 12.69 4.79
C PRO A 352 18.39 12.99 3.30
N HIS A 353 19.28 12.20 2.70
CA HIS A 353 19.69 12.32 1.30
C HIS A 353 19.13 11.22 0.38
N ARG A 354 18.10 10.50 0.82
CA ARG A 354 17.41 9.44 0.04
C ARG A 354 15.94 9.77 -0.21
N ASN A 355 15.67 11.01 -0.61
CA ASN A 355 14.34 11.41 -0.99
C ASN A 355 14.05 10.98 -2.42
N LEU A 356 12.78 10.75 -2.72
CA LEU A 356 12.35 10.13 -3.95
C LEU A 356 11.28 10.97 -4.65
N VAL A 357 11.29 10.95 -5.97
CA VAL A 357 10.09 11.28 -6.77
C VAL A 357 9.55 9.98 -7.35
N ARG A 358 8.31 9.66 -6.94
CA ARG A 358 7.63 8.42 -7.34
C ARG A 358 6.72 8.67 -8.52
N LEU A 359 6.87 7.84 -9.55
CA LEU A 359 5.97 7.73 -10.68
C LEU A 359 5.27 6.36 -10.58
N SER A 360 3.98 6.36 -10.35
CA SER A 360 3.16 5.14 -10.29
C SER A 360 2.61 4.85 -11.69
N ALA A 361 3.16 3.86 -12.37
CA ALA A 361 2.64 3.42 -13.66
C ALA A 361 1.28 2.75 -13.50
N HIS A 362 0.42 2.86 -14.52
CA HIS A 362 -0.87 2.18 -14.58
C HIS A 362 -1.20 1.73 -16.01
N ALA A 363 -2.08 0.74 -16.13
CA ALA A 363 -2.45 0.11 -17.41
C ALA A 363 -3.18 1.05 -18.38
N GLY A 364 -3.71 2.16 -17.88
CA GLY A 364 -4.40 3.17 -18.71
C GLY A 364 -3.47 4.13 -19.43
N LEU A 365 -2.14 4.11 -19.17
CA LEU A 365 -1.20 4.94 -19.92
C LEU A 365 -1.04 4.45 -21.35
N THR A 366 -1.14 5.38 -22.31
CA THR A 366 -0.85 5.13 -23.71
C THR A 366 0.66 5.20 -23.99
N ASP A 367 1.08 4.80 -25.20
CA ASP A 367 2.48 4.95 -25.60
C ASP A 367 2.86 6.42 -25.79
N GLU A 368 1.89 7.25 -26.19
CA GLU A 368 2.00 8.71 -26.29
C GLU A 368 2.19 9.35 -24.91
N ASP A 369 1.48 8.86 -23.88
CA ASP A 369 1.68 9.34 -22.50
C ASP A 369 3.08 9.02 -21.99
N VAL A 370 3.57 7.81 -22.25
CA VAL A 370 4.94 7.40 -21.88
C VAL A 370 5.97 8.28 -22.61
N ALA A 371 5.78 8.51 -23.91
CA ALA A 371 6.67 9.37 -24.69
C ALA A 371 6.65 10.82 -24.17
N LEU A 372 5.47 11.36 -23.82
CA LEU A 372 5.34 12.70 -23.23
C LEU A 372 6.08 12.79 -21.90
N VAL A 373 5.88 11.81 -20.99
CA VAL A 373 6.59 11.77 -19.69
C VAL A 373 8.10 11.79 -19.90
N LEU A 374 8.61 10.96 -20.82
CA LEU A 374 10.04 10.89 -21.10
C LEU A 374 10.59 12.18 -21.75
N ALA A 375 9.84 12.80 -22.66
CA ALA A 375 10.22 14.09 -23.24
C ALA A 375 10.31 15.19 -22.17
N VAL A 376 9.28 15.28 -21.32
CA VAL A 376 9.26 16.23 -20.19
C VAL A 376 10.41 15.98 -19.21
N CYS A 377 10.66 14.71 -18.87
CA CYS A 377 11.79 14.35 -18.02
C CYS A 377 13.13 14.73 -18.67
N GLY A 378 13.29 14.55 -19.97
CA GLY A 378 14.49 14.96 -20.71
C GLY A 378 14.72 16.48 -20.58
N GLU A 379 13.72 17.30 -20.86
CA GLU A 379 13.81 18.76 -20.72
C GLU A 379 14.15 19.22 -19.30
N VAL A 380 13.53 18.58 -18.30
CA VAL A 380 13.81 18.88 -16.89
C VAL A 380 15.22 18.50 -16.52
N ARG A 381 15.69 17.33 -17.00
CA ARG A 381 17.03 16.82 -16.72
C ARG A 381 18.13 17.73 -17.22
N GLU A 382 17.97 18.32 -18.40
CA GLU A 382 18.93 19.30 -18.96
C GLU A 382 19.11 20.55 -18.10
N ARG A 383 18.08 20.89 -17.31
CA ARG A 383 18.03 22.11 -16.49
C ARG A 383 18.32 21.89 -15.01
N MET A 384 18.24 20.64 -14.56
CA MET A 384 18.41 20.25 -13.15
C MET A 384 19.61 19.31 -12.97
N PRO A 385 20.66 19.70 -12.24
CA PRO A 385 21.74 18.81 -11.86
C PRO A 385 21.28 17.88 -10.71
N LEU A 386 20.57 16.81 -11.04
CA LEU A 386 20.24 15.75 -10.09
C LEU A 386 21.39 14.75 -9.97
N PRO A 387 21.48 13.94 -8.89
CA PRO A 387 22.44 12.86 -8.79
C PRO A 387 22.37 11.96 -10.03
N CYS A 388 23.54 11.72 -10.66
CA CYS A 388 23.66 10.81 -11.81
C CYS A 388 23.71 9.35 -11.34
N SER A 389 23.31 8.43 -12.23
CA SER A 389 23.47 6.98 -12.06
C SER A 389 24.92 6.56 -11.93
#